data_fd5f5c75e218faf037dd394dabd702f1
#
_entry.id   fd5f5c75e218faf037dd394dabd702f1
#
_cell.length_a   1.000
_cell.length_b   1.000
_cell.length_c   1.000
_cell.angle_alpha   90.00
_cell.angle_beta   90.00
_cell.angle_gamma   90.00
#
_symmetry.space_group_name_H-M   'P 1'
#
loop_
_entity.id
_entity.type
_entity.pdbx_description
1 polymer ?
#
loop_
_entity_poly.entity_id
_entity_poly.type
_entity_poly.pdbx_seq_one_letter_code
_entity_poly.pdbx_strand_id
1 'polypeptide(L)'
;MGKLRLTLACWDYDRTRALVDGRVAPEGIDLVYLNQPVEETFFRMMRFREFDCAEMSLSSYTASLNSPNPPFVAIPAFPSRYFRHSCIFVSARSGIAKPADLKGKRIGVPEYQMTAPVWIRGILSDDHGVQVTEVEHFSGGEEEPGRDEKLQLDLPSSIRLKAIPRDRTLSQMLAEGELDGLVTARAPSTFHKQPDRVKRLFPDYVSAERDYFHRTRIFPIMHTVVIRRDLYAAHPWIAQALYKAFVAAKALACQMYNQTAAMPTMLPWTTAHVEDAKREMGEDWWPYGLEPNRHALDTFLRYHHEQGLSKRRRQPEELFAAETLQGFKV
;
A
#
# COMPACT_ATOMS: atom_id res chain seq x y z
N MET A 1 -37.34 5.00 -4.22
CA MET A 1 -36.44 4.27 -5.13
C MET A 1 -35.75 3.16 -4.33
N GLY A 2 -35.59 1.96 -4.90
CA GLY A 2 -34.81 0.89 -4.25
C GLY A 2 -33.35 1.27 -4.15
N LYS A 3 -32.65 0.74 -3.12
CA LYS A 3 -31.21 0.91 -2.99
C LYS A 3 -30.47 0.17 -4.13
N LEU A 4 -29.37 0.76 -4.62
CA LEU A 4 -28.47 0.10 -5.57
C LEU A 4 -27.65 -0.94 -4.84
N ARG A 5 -27.75 -2.22 -5.23
CA ARG A 5 -26.94 -3.28 -4.63
C ARG A 5 -25.54 -3.28 -5.23
N LEU A 6 -24.51 -3.20 -4.38
CA LEU A 6 -23.10 -3.18 -4.77
C LEU A 6 -22.27 -4.12 -3.92
N THR A 7 -21.31 -4.79 -4.54
CA THR A 7 -20.27 -5.56 -3.87
C THR A 7 -19.04 -4.69 -3.60
N LEU A 8 -18.48 -4.78 -2.37
CA LEU A 8 -17.23 -4.15 -1.97
C LEU A 8 -16.30 -5.23 -1.39
N ALA A 9 -15.24 -5.59 -2.10
CA ALA A 9 -14.20 -6.46 -1.57
C ALA A 9 -13.12 -5.63 -0.87
N CYS A 10 -12.93 -5.85 0.42
CA CYS A 10 -11.94 -5.14 1.24
C CYS A 10 -11.57 -5.99 2.45
N TRP A 11 -10.35 -5.81 2.98
CA TRP A 11 -9.92 -6.47 4.20
C TRP A 11 -10.68 -5.95 5.43
N ASP A 12 -10.76 -6.78 6.46
CA ASP A 12 -11.40 -6.43 7.73
C ASP A 12 -10.43 -5.60 8.61
N TYR A 13 -10.49 -4.30 8.43
CA TYR A 13 -9.77 -3.33 9.28
C TYR A 13 -10.68 -2.78 10.38
N ASP A 14 -10.10 -2.28 11.48
CA ASP A 14 -10.84 -1.52 12.50
C ASP A 14 -11.64 -0.35 11.89
N ARG A 15 -11.02 0.40 10.97
CA ARG A 15 -11.58 1.56 10.24
C ARG A 15 -12.57 1.20 9.14
N THR A 16 -12.79 -0.07 8.85
CA THR A 16 -13.83 -0.56 7.92
C THR A 16 -14.87 -1.44 8.61
N ARG A 17 -14.63 -1.81 9.86
CA ARG A 17 -15.48 -2.71 10.64
C ARG A 17 -16.95 -2.25 10.69
N ALA A 18 -17.19 -0.94 10.80
CA ALA A 18 -18.55 -0.41 10.83
C ALA A 18 -19.30 -0.55 9.50
N LEU A 19 -18.59 -0.73 8.37
CA LEU A 19 -19.19 -1.11 7.09
C LEU A 19 -19.51 -2.61 7.05
N VAL A 20 -18.66 -3.44 7.67
CA VAL A 20 -18.85 -4.90 7.74
C VAL A 20 -20.07 -5.27 8.56
N ASP A 21 -20.24 -4.65 9.73
CA ASP A 21 -21.31 -4.95 10.69
C ASP A 21 -22.58 -4.09 10.51
N GLY A 22 -22.58 -3.21 9.51
CA GLY A 22 -23.76 -2.41 9.14
C GLY A 22 -24.05 -1.20 10.03
N ARG A 23 -23.18 -0.87 11.01
CA ARG A 23 -23.32 0.38 11.80
C ARG A 23 -23.18 1.63 10.94
N VAL A 24 -22.49 1.53 9.82
CA VAL A 24 -22.40 2.53 8.77
C VAL A 24 -22.84 1.91 7.45
N ALA A 25 -23.79 2.53 6.78
CA ALA A 25 -24.24 2.14 5.45
C ALA A 25 -24.11 3.34 4.49
N PRO A 26 -23.54 3.16 3.29
CA PRO A 26 -23.50 4.24 2.31
C PRO A 26 -24.93 4.58 1.83
N GLU A 27 -25.19 5.87 1.68
CA GLU A 27 -26.51 6.38 1.30
C GLU A 27 -26.91 5.87 -0.09
N GLY A 28 -28.15 5.39 -0.22
CA GLY A 28 -28.68 4.87 -1.49
C GLY A 28 -28.11 3.53 -1.93
N ILE A 29 -27.22 2.91 -1.16
CA ILE A 29 -26.55 1.65 -1.52
C ILE A 29 -26.96 0.52 -0.54
N ASP A 30 -27.25 -0.64 -1.10
CA ASP A 30 -27.33 -1.93 -0.41
C ASP A 30 -25.96 -2.63 -0.55
N LEU A 31 -25.11 -2.43 0.46
CA LEU A 31 -23.70 -2.83 0.41
C LEU A 31 -23.52 -4.30 0.80
N VAL A 32 -23.00 -5.11 -0.12
CA VAL A 32 -22.50 -6.45 0.15
C VAL A 32 -20.99 -6.39 0.39
N TYR A 33 -20.59 -6.37 1.67
CA TYR A 33 -19.15 -6.35 2.03
C TYR A 33 -18.57 -7.76 1.97
N LEU A 34 -17.51 -7.93 1.19
CA LEU A 34 -16.77 -9.18 1.02
C LEU A 34 -15.41 -9.04 1.70
N ASN A 35 -15.31 -9.64 2.90
CA ASN A 35 -14.06 -9.70 3.64
C ASN A 35 -13.11 -10.72 3.01
N GLN A 36 -12.04 -10.25 2.37
CA GLN A 36 -11.08 -11.10 1.68
C GLN A 36 -9.64 -10.64 1.92
N PRO A 37 -8.66 -11.55 1.84
CA PRO A 37 -7.24 -11.18 1.85
C PRO A 37 -6.92 -10.17 0.74
N VAL A 38 -6.10 -9.17 1.07
CA VAL A 38 -5.81 -8.04 0.16
C VAL A 38 -5.23 -8.48 -1.17
N GLU A 39 -4.33 -9.47 -1.18
CA GLU A 39 -3.70 -9.95 -2.42
C GLU A 39 -4.69 -10.65 -3.34
N GLU A 40 -5.59 -11.45 -2.76
CA GLU A 40 -6.68 -12.10 -3.50
C GLU A 40 -7.64 -11.07 -4.09
N THR A 41 -8.04 -10.07 -3.29
CA THR A 41 -8.87 -8.96 -3.75
C THR A 41 -8.23 -8.23 -4.94
N PHE A 42 -6.94 -7.89 -4.83
CA PHE A 42 -6.23 -7.17 -5.89
C PHE A 42 -6.12 -7.99 -7.17
N PHE A 43 -5.79 -9.27 -7.04
CA PHE A 43 -5.67 -10.15 -8.18
C PHE A 43 -7.00 -10.29 -8.94
N ARG A 44 -8.08 -10.60 -8.22
CA ARG A 44 -9.41 -10.81 -8.80
C ARG A 44 -9.97 -9.53 -9.42
N MET A 45 -9.79 -8.40 -8.73
CA MET A 45 -10.26 -7.11 -9.26
C MET A 45 -9.47 -6.67 -10.49
N MET A 46 -8.13 -6.78 -10.49
CA MET A 46 -7.30 -6.39 -11.62
C MET A 46 -7.51 -7.27 -12.84
N ARG A 47 -7.58 -8.58 -12.64
CA ARG A 47 -7.69 -9.57 -13.73
C ARG A 47 -9.11 -9.71 -14.27
N PHE A 48 -10.09 -9.76 -13.38
CA PHE A 48 -11.44 -10.18 -13.73
C PHE A 48 -12.50 -9.08 -13.52
N ARG A 49 -12.14 -7.96 -12.85
CA ARG A 49 -13.10 -6.90 -12.47
C ARG A 49 -14.31 -7.47 -11.73
N GLU A 50 -14.05 -8.43 -10.86
CA GLU A 50 -15.07 -9.31 -10.30
C GLU A 50 -16.02 -8.58 -9.33
N PHE A 51 -15.55 -7.52 -8.69
CA PHE A 51 -16.31 -6.75 -7.73
C PHE A 51 -16.73 -5.39 -8.31
N ASP A 52 -17.82 -4.83 -7.81
CA ASP A 52 -18.25 -3.48 -8.20
C ASP A 52 -17.27 -2.43 -7.66
N CYS A 53 -16.85 -2.61 -6.41
CA CYS A 53 -15.86 -1.79 -5.73
C CYS A 53 -14.85 -2.69 -5.01
N ALA A 54 -13.63 -2.23 -4.84
CA ALA A 54 -12.63 -2.98 -4.09
C ALA A 54 -11.56 -2.10 -3.48
N GLU A 55 -10.97 -2.54 -2.38
CA GLU A 55 -9.65 -2.11 -1.97
C GLU A 55 -8.62 -2.49 -3.05
N MET A 56 -7.67 -1.60 -3.33
CA MET A 56 -6.67 -1.82 -4.38
C MET A 56 -5.31 -1.26 -3.97
N SER A 57 -4.24 -1.97 -4.34
CA SER A 57 -2.87 -1.46 -4.29
C SER A 57 -2.79 -0.12 -5.03
N LEU A 58 -2.28 0.93 -4.35
CA LEU A 58 -2.19 2.26 -4.94
C LEU A 58 -1.35 2.26 -6.22
N SER A 59 -0.26 1.49 -6.23
CA SER A 59 0.61 1.36 -7.41
C SER A 59 -0.06 0.61 -8.55
N SER A 60 -0.71 -0.53 -8.29
CA SER A 60 -1.43 -1.28 -9.33
C SER A 60 -2.55 -0.43 -9.95
N TYR A 61 -3.27 0.32 -9.12
CA TYR A 61 -4.27 1.27 -9.61
C TYR A 61 -3.63 2.35 -10.48
N THR A 62 -2.57 3.01 -9.99
CA THR A 62 -1.87 4.07 -10.74
C THR A 62 -1.32 3.55 -12.08
N ALA A 63 -0.76 2.34 -12.10
CA ALA A 63 -0.29 1.69 -13.32
C ALA A 63 -1.44 1.42 -14.31
N SER A 64 -2.62 1.02 -13.81
CA SER A 64 -3.80 0.78 -14.65
C SER A 64 -4.27 2.02 -15.41
N LEU A 65 -3.94 3.22 -14.92
CA LEU A 65 -4.24 4.48 -15.57
C LEU A 65 -3.38 4.74 -16.83
N ASN A 66 -2.35 3.93 -17.10
CA ASN A 66 -1.59 3.99 -18.36
C ASN A 66 -2.39 3.46 -19.56
N SER A 67 -3.46 2.71 -19.29
CA SER A 67 -4.39 2.24 -20.34
C SER A 67 -5.14 3.41 -20.96
N PRO A 68 -5.38 3.43 -22.29
CA PRO A 68 -6.27 4.40 -22.92
C PRO A 68 -7.70 4.35 -22.36
N ASN A 69 -8.12 3.18 -21.88
CA ASN A 69 -9.41 2.96 -21.22
C ASN A 69 -9.18 2.40 -19.81
N PRO A 70 -8.87 3.24 -18.82
CA PRO A 70 -8.61 2.77 -17.46
C PRO A 70 -9.84 2.09 -16.87
N PRO A 71 -9.70 0.89 -16.28
CA PRO A 71 -10.86 0.10 -15.85
C PRO A 71 -11.52 0.61 -14.57
N PHE A 72 -10.84 1.49 -13.82
CA PHE A 72 -11.26 1.93 -12.50
C PHE A 72 -11.20 3.45 -12.34
N VAL A 73 -11.91 3.95 -11.35
CA VAL A 73 -11.73 5.27 -10.73
C VAL A 73 -11.64 5.05 -9.22
N ALA A 74 -10.77 5.79 -8.53
CA ALA A 74 -10.64 5.69 -7.09
C ALA A 74 -11.42 6.77 -6.33
N ILE A 75 -11.63 6.53 -5.03
CA ILE A 75 -12.03 7.53 -4.05
C ILE A 75 -10.88 7.74 -3.05
N PRO A 76 -10.72 8.94 -2.46
CA PRO A 76 -9.58 9.25 -1.58
C PRO A 76 -9.78 8.68 -0.15
N ALA A 77 -10.18 7.42 -0.06
CA ALA A 77 -10.20 6.60 1.14
C ALA A 77 -8.98 5.67 1.12
N PHE A 78 -8.20 5.68 2.19
CA PHE A 78 -6.93 4.96 2.27
C PHE A 78 -6.97 3.90 3.38
N PRO A 79 -7.53 2.70 3.07
CA PRO A 79 -7.69 1.65 4.07
C PRO A 79 -6.36 1.15 4.64
N SER A 80 -5.26 1.28 3.90
CA SER A 80 -3.95 0.80 4.34
C SER A 80 -2.86 1.86 4.18
N ARG A 81 -2.12 2.08 5.28
CA ARG A 81 -0.88 2.85 5.35
C ARG A 81 0.15 2.05 6.14
N TYR A 82 1.42 2.24 5.82
CA TYR A 82 2.47 1.54 6.55
C TYR A 82 3.84 2.19 6.28
N PHE A 83 4.61 2.49 7.32
CA PHE A 83 6.03 2.79 7.17
C PHE A 83 6.78 1.55 6.68
N ARG A 84 7.86 1.73 5.91
CA ARG A 84 8.45 0.62 5.17
C ARG A 84 9.92 0.35 5.44
N HIS A 85 10.54 1.07 6.36
CA HIS A 85 11.93 0.79 6.76
C HIS A 85 12.06 -0.59 7.39
N SER A 86 11.04 -1.04 8.12
CA SER A 86 10.95 -2.40 8.70
C SER A 86 10.85 -3.53 7.67
N CYS A 87 10.59 -3.20 6.39
CA CYS A 87 10.34 -4.15 5.31
C CYS A 87 11.52 -4.32 4.33
N ILE A 88 12.73 -3.94 4.74
CA ILE A 88 13.96 -4.12 3.97
C ILE A 88 14.82 -5.14 4.70
N PHE A 89 15.04 -6.29 4.07
CA PHE A 89 15.81 -7.40 4.62
C PHE A 89 17.08 -7.60 3.81
N VAL A 90 18.14 -8.08 4.47
CA VAL A 90 19.45 -8.33 3.86
C VAL A 90 19.96 -9.71 4.25
N SER A 91 20.66 -10.37 3.33
CA SER A 91 21.42 -11.57 3.65
C SER A 91 22.60 -11.22 4.55
N ALA A 92 22.83 -11.98 5.61
CA ALA A 92 24.01 -11.82 6.46
C ALA A 92 25.33 -12.00 5.70
N ARG A 93 25.28 -12.62 4.52
CA ARG A 93 26.44 -12.84 3.63
C ARG A 93 26.69 -11.70 2.66
N SER A 94 25.77 -10.74 2.53
CA SER A 94 25.83 -9.68 1.52
C SER A 94 26.87 -8.59 1.80
N GLY A 95 27.30 -8.46 3.06
CA GLY A 95 28.15 -7.37 3.50
C GLY A 95 27.44 -6.01 3.60
N ILE A 96 26.10 -5.98 3.42
CA ILE A 96 25.30 -4.76 3.51
C ILE A 96 25.13 -4.40 5.00
N ALA A 97 25.62 -3.21 5.39
CA ALA A 97 25.48 -2.67 6.74
C ALA A 97 24.65 -1.38 6.79
N LYS A 98 24.57 -0.65 5.69
CA LYS A 98 23.81 0.60 5.55
C LYS A 98 23.14 0.69 4.19
N PRO A 99 22.10 1.55 4.01
CA PRO A 99 21.35 1.63 2.75
C PRO A 99 22.20 1.89 1.51
N ALA A 100 23.25 2.70 1.60
CA ALA A 100 24.12 2.99 0.47
C ALA A 100 24.87 1.74 -0.09
N ASP A 101 25.02 0.71 0.73
CA ASP A 101 25.67 -0.54 0.33
C ASP A 101 24.79 -1.40 -0.59
N LEU A 102 23.52 -1.02 -0.80
CA LEU A 102 22.60 -1.66 -1.76
C LEU A 102 23.00 -1.41 -3.22
N LYS A 103 23.84 -0.41 -3.52
CA LYS A 103 24.30 -0.13 -4.88
C LYS A 103 25.04 -1.32 -5.47
N GLY A 104 24.69 -1.70 -6.69
CA GLY A 104 25.26 -2.85 -7.40
C GLY A 104 24.80 -4.21 -6.88
N LYS A 105 23.86 -4.26 -5.93
CA LYS A 105 23.38 -5.50 -5.30
C LYS A 105 22.18 -6.11 -6.01
N ARG A 106 21.95 -7.41 -5.74
CA ARG A 106 20.84 -8.21 -6.21
C ARG A 106 19.71 -8.13 -5.20
N ILE A 107 18.63 -7.45 -5.57
CA ILE A 107 17.52 -7.13 -4.66
C ILE A 107 16.26 -7.86 -5.11
N GLY A 108 15.77 -8.75 -4.27
CA GLY A 108 14.48 -9.44 -4.45
C GLY A 108 13.30 -8.51 -4.24
N VAL A 109 12.23 -8.71 -5.00
CA VAL A 109 10.96 -8.02 -4.88
C VAL A 109 9.83 -8.95 -5.30
N PRO A 110 8.76 -9.16 -4.49
CA PRO A 110 7.68 -10.10 -4.88
C PRO A 110 7.01 -9.73 -6.19
N GLU A 111 6.74 -8.44 -6.39
CA GLU A 111 6.31 -7.85 -7.66
C GLU A 111 6.90 -6.44 -7.75
N TYR A 112 7.50 -6.10 -8.89
CA TYR A 112 8.16 -4.81 -9.06
C TYR A 112 7.21 -3.63 -8.86
N GLN A 113 5.96 -3.75 -9.32
CA GLN A 113 4.92 -2.71 -9.22
C GLN A 113 4.19 -2.69 -7.86
N MET A 114 4.50 -3.55 -6.90
CA MET A 114 3.84 -3.55 -5.58
C MET A 114 4.08 -2.21 -4.86
N THR A 115 3.06 -1.65 -4.21
CA THR A 115 3.12 -0.31 -3.58
C THR A 115 4.23 -0.20 -2.53
N ALA A 116 4.42 -1.23 -1.70
CA ALA A 116 5.46 -1.21 -0.67
C ALA A 116 6.87 -1.08 -1.26
N PRO A 117 7.30 -1.89 -2.25
CA PRO A 117 8.56 -1.70 -2.95
C PRO A 117 8.71 -0.35 -3.66
N VAL A 118 7.62 0.22 -4.21
CA VAL A 118 7.66 1.57 -4.81
C VAL A 118 8.05 2.61 -3.77
N TRP A 119 7.42 2.60 -2.61
CA TRP A 119 7.78 3.49 -1.50
C TRP A 119 9.21 3.25 -1.02
N ILE A 120 9.62 1.98 -0.83
CA ILE A 120 10.97 1.63 -0.37
C ILE A 120 12.02 2.18 -1.34
N ARG A 121 11.88 1.93 -2.64
CA ARG A 121 12.83 2.43 -3.64
C ARG A 121 12.88 3.95 -3.68
N GLY A 122 11.73 4.63 -3.55
CA GLY A 122 11.68 6.08 -3.48
C GLY A 122 12.38 6.65 -2.24
N ILE A 123 12.14 6.05 -1.06
CA ILE A 123 12.83 6.42 0.19
C ILE A 123 14.34 6.16 0.07
N LEU A 124 14.76 5.02 -0.47
CA LEU A 124 16.16 4.71 -0.69
C LEU A 124 16.84 5.70 -1.65
N SER A 125 16.11 6.16 -2.66
CA SER A 125 16.60 7.18 -3.59
C SER A 125 16.75 8.54 -2.91
N ASP A 126 15.70 9.04 -2.26
CA ASP A 126 15.69 10.38 -1.69
C ASP A 126 16.59 10.52 -0.44
N ASP A 127 16.51 9.56 0.48
CA ASP A 127 17.20 9.67 1.77
C ASP A 127 18.61 9.07 1.76
N HIS A 128 18.88 8.14 0.84
CA HIS A 128 20.14 7.38 0.86
C HIS A 128 20.89 7.38 -0.48
N GLY A 129 20.36 8.06 -1.50
CA GLY A 129 21.01 8.21 -2.81
C GLY A 129 21.15 6.91 -3.58
N VAL A 130 20.31 5.88 -3.30
CA VAL A 130 20.31 4.60 -4.00
C VAL A 130 19.26 4.62 -5.11
N GLN A 131 19.68 4.87 -6.33
CA GLN A 131 18.78 4.96 -7.48
C GLN A 131 18.29 3.59 -7.92
N VAL A 132 17.08 3.51 -8.45
CA VAL A 132 16.48 2.26 -8.96
C VAL A 132 17.33 1.60 -10.03
N THR A 133 18.09 2.36 -10.80
CA THR A 133 18.97 1.89 -11.86
C THR A 133 20.32 1.37 -11.33
N GLU A 134 20.67 1.65 -10.09
CA GLU A 134 21.92 1.23 -9.46
C GLU A 134 21.86 -0.16 -8.83
N VAL A 135 20.68 -0.78 -8.80
CA VAL A 135 20.45 -2.14 -8.27
C VAL A 135 19.95 -3.08 -9.35
N GLU A 136 20.11 -4.38 -9.15
CA GLU A 136 19.51 -5.40 -10.00
C GLU A 136 18.32 -6.02 -9.30
N HIS A 137 17.12 -5.91 -9.89
CA HIS A 137 15.87 -6.39 -9.30
C HIS A 137 15.57 -7.82 -9.74
N PHE A 138 15.11 -8.66 -8.79
CA PHE A 138 14.68 -10.02 -9.05
C PHE A 138 13.25 -10.21 -8.54
N SER A 139 12.30 -10.52 -9.45
CA SER A 139 10.89 -10.71 -9.08
C SER A 139 10.50 -12.18 -9.04
N GLY A 140 9.58 -12.52 -8.13
CA GLY A 140 9.03 -13.86 -7.99
C GLY A 140 8.33 -14.08 -6.66
N GLY A 141 7.90 -15.30 -6.40
CA GLY A 141 7.22 -15.66 -5.18
C GLY A 141 8.10 -15.47 -3.93
N GLU A 142 7.56 -14.84 -2.90
CA GLU A 142 8.29 -14.63 -1.64
C GLU A 142 8.45 -15.95 -0.87
N GLU A 143 7.35 -16.67 -0.66
CA GLU A 143 7.30 -17.92 0.09
C GLU A 143 6.88 -19.13 -0.78
N GLU A 144 6.13 -18.87 -1.86
CA GLU A 144 5.64 -19.89 -2.77
C GLU A 144 6.26 -19.66 -4.15
N PRO A 145 6.80 -20.71 -4.79
CA PRO A 145 7.43 -20.58 -6.10
C PRO A 145 6.40 -20.35 -7.22
N GLY A 146 6.87 -19.89 -8.37
CA GLY A 146 6.06 -19.82 -9.60
C GLY A 146 5.16 -18.59 -9.72
N ARG A 147 5.30 -17.58 -8.86
CA ARG A 147 4.52 -16.34 -8.95
C ARG A 147 5.04 -15.44 -10.05
N ASP A 148 4.13 -14.97 -10.91
CA ASP A 148 4.40 -13.99 -11.96
C ASP A 148 3.87 -12.59 -11.55
N GLU A 149 4.35 -11.53 -12.22
CA GLU A 149 3.82 -10.16 -12.07
C GLU A 149 2.33 -10.11 -12.44
N LYS A 150 1.51 -9.39 -11.66
CA LYS A 150 0.07 -9.21 -11.94
C LYS A 150 -0.18 -8.40 -13.21
N LEU A 151 0.71 -7.47 -13.50
CA LEU A 151 0.63 -6.55 -14.64
C LEU A 151 1.82 -6.79 -15.55
N GLN A 152 1.58 -6.74 -16.85
CA GLN A 152 2.66 -6.64 -17.81
C GLN A 152 3.30 -5.26 -17.68
N LEU A 153 4.59 -5.23 -17.37
CA LEU A 153 5.37 -4.01 -17.17
C LEU A 153 6.13 -3.66 -18.44
N ASP A 154 6.06 -2.38 -18.83
CA ASP A 154 6.84 -1.79 -19.92
C ASP A 154 7.85 -0.83 -19.28
N LEU A 155 8.95 -1.40 -18.75
CA LEU A 155 9.97 -0.66 -18.02
C LEU A 155 11.05 -0.11 -18.97
N PRO A 156 11.62 1.07 -18.66
CA PRO A 156 12.80 1.57 -19.34
C PRO A 156 13.97 0.56 -19.28
N SER A 157 14.75 0.45 -20.34
CA SER A 157 15.90 -0.48 -20.43
C SER A 157 17.00 -0.24 -19.38
N SER A 158 17.01 0.96 -18.77
CA SER A 158 17.90 1.28 -17.65
C SER A 158 17.54 0.58 -16.35
N ILE A 159 16.31 0.07 -16.21
CA ILE A 159 15.85 -0.67 -15.03
C ILE A 159 16.03 -2.16 -15.30
N ARG A 160 16.88 -2.81 -14.50
CA ARG A 160 17.19 -4.22 -14.63
C ARG A 160 16.29 -5.06 -13.76
N LEU A 161 15.28 -5.69 -14.37
CA LEU A 161 14.35 -6.60 -13.70
C LEU A 161 14.44 -7.99 -14.34
N LYS A 162 14.64 -9.01 -13.51
CA LYS A 162 14.70 -10.42 -13.92
C LYS A 162 13.76 -11.25 -13.06
N ALA A 163 13.11 -12.25 -13.65
CA ALA A 163 12.37 -13.24 -12.85
C ALA A 163 13.36 -14.21 -12.20
N ILE A 164 13.06 -14.66 -10.98
CA ILE A 164 13.79 -15.79 -10.35
C ILE A 164 13.38 -17.11 -11.02
N PRO A 165 14.19 -18.19 -10.86
CA PRO A 165 13.79 -19.53 -11.32
C PRO A 165 12.44 -19.93 -10.72
N ARG A 166 11.60 -20.61 -11.52
CA ARG A 166 10.21 -20.94 -11.17
C ARG A 166 10.07 -21.90 -9.99
N ASP A 167 11.09 -22.63 -9.66
CA ASP A 167 11.18 -23.59 -8.54
C ASP A 167 11.79 -22.97 -7.27
N ARG A 168 12.14 -21.66 -7.29
CA ARG A 168 12.77 -20.94 -6.18
C ARG A 168 11.83 -19.92 -5.54
N THR A 169 12.17 -19.51 -4.32
CA THR A 169 11.50 -18.42 -3.62
C THR A 169 12.49 -17.34 -3.20
N LEU A 170 12.02 -16.09 -3.14
CA LEU A 170 12.85 -14.95 -2.72
C LEU A 170 13.38 -15.13 -1.29
N SER A 171 12.55 -15.67 -0.40
CA SER A 171 12.90 -15.93 1.00
C SER A 171 14.07 -16.90 1.13
N GLN A 172 14.05 -18.01 0.38
CA GLN A 172 15.13 -19.00 0.38
C GLN A 172 16.41 -18.43 -0.25
N MET A 173 16.29 -17.79 -1.42
CA MET A 173 17.44 -17.19 -2.13
C MET A 173 18.15 -16.12 -1.28
N LEU A 174 17.37 -15.34 -0.49
CA LEU A 174 17.94 -14.38 0.46
C LEU A 174 18.74 -15.07 1.57
N ALA A 175 18.20 -16.13 2.19
CA ALA A 175 18.86 -16.87 3.26
C ALA A 175 20.12 -17.61 2.77
N GLU A 176 20.14 -18.07 1.53
CA GLU A 176 21.27 -18.75 0.89
C GLU A 176 22.33 -17.77 0.38
N GLY A 177 22.02 -16.47 0.27
CA GLY A 177 22.93 -15.42 -0.22
C GLY A 177 22.98 -15.31 -1.74
N GLU A 178 22.03 -15.92 -2.44
CA GLU A 178 21.84 -15.74 -3.89
C GLU A 178 21.25 -14.35 -4.20
N LEU A 179 20.44 -13.80 -3.26
CA LEU A 179 20.06 -12.41 -3.22
C LEU A 179 20.78 -11.72 -2.06
N ASP A 180 21.16 -10.47 -2.27
CA ASP A 180 21.84 -9.65 -1.28
C ASP A 180 20.85 -8.96 -0.36
N GLY A 181 19.66 -8.61 -0.89
CA GLY A 181 18.56 -7.99 -0.14
C GLY A 181 17.19 -8.35 -0.68
N LEU A 182 16.15 -8.01 0.08
CA LEU A 182 14.75 -8.19 -0.27
C LEU A 182 13.96 -6.97 0.19
N VAL A 183 13.18 -6.37 -0.70
CA VAL A 183 12.20 -5.32 -0.39
C VAL A 183 10.79 -5.88 -0.60
N THR A 184 9.98 -5.85 0.44
CA THR A 184 8.70 -6.57 0.45
C THR A 184 7.64 -5.86 1.30
N ALA A 185 6.43 -6.40 1.34
CA ALA A 185 5.34 -5.89 2.18
C ALA A 185 5.24 -6.61 3.53
N ARG A 186 5.85 -7.79 3.68
CA ARG A 186 5.81 -8.60 4.90
C ARG A 186 7.21 -9.16 5.23
N ALA A 187 7.41 -9.64 6.44
CA ALA A 187 8.67 -10.27 6.79
C ALA A 187 8.76 -11.66 6.16
N PRO A 188 9.86 -11.99 5.45
CA PRO A 188 10.03 -13.34 4.91
C PRO A 188 10.17 -14.36 6.05
N SER A 189 9.67 -15.58 5.81
CA SER A 189 9.67 -16.64 6.83
C SER A 189 11.08 -16.96 7.35
N THR A 190 12.10 -16.84 6.50
CA THR A 190 13.51 -17.05 6.85
C THR A 190 14.03 -16.01 7.85
N PHE A 191 13.47 -14.79 7.90
CA PHE A 191 13.82 -13.82 8.93
C PHE A 191 13.52 -14.33 10.33
N HIS A 192 12.40 -15.05 10.51
CA HIS A 192 12.01 -15.63 11.80
C HIS A 192 12.69 -16.98 12.06
N LYS A 193 12.82 -17.82 11.04
CA LYS A 193 13.34 -19.19 11.16
C LYS A 193 14.85 -19.28 11.13
N GLN A 194 15.53 -18.30 10.49
CA GLN A 194 16.99 -18.29 10.26
C GLN A 194 17.58 -16.90 10.57
N PRO A 195 17.46 -16.39 11.81
CA PRO A 195 17.86 -15.01 12.17
C PRO A 195 19.36 -14.74 11.99
N ASP A 196 20.20 -15.78 11.96
CA ASP A 196 21.62 -15.64 11.68
C ASP A 196 21.91 -15.41 10.19
N ARG A 197 20.98 -15.73 9.30
CA ARG A 197 21.13 -15.61 7.84
C ARG A 197 20.42 -14.41 7.25
N VAL A 198 19.30 -13.98 7.84
CA VAL A 198 18.49 -12.86 7.34
C VAL A 198 18.29 -11.84 8.42
N LYS A 199 18.57 -10.57 8.11
CA LYS A 199 18.49 -9.45 9.05
C LYS A 199 17.67 -8.30 8.45
N ARG A 200 17.13 -7.41 9.28
CA ARG A 200 16.63 -6.11 8.81
C ARG A 200 17.80 -5.18 8.50
N LEU A 201 17.67 -4.42 7.42
CA LEU A 201 18.62 -3.35 7.10
C LEU A 201 18.57 -2.22 8.13
N PHE A 202 17.38 -1.94 8.67
CA PHE A 202 17.17 -1.00 9.76
C PHE A 202 16.80 -1.78 11.04
N PRO A 203 17.78 -2.13 11.89
CA PRO A 203 17.49 -2.85 13.16
C PRO A 203 16.55 -2.05 14.07
N ASP A 204 16.81 -0.75 14.24
CA ASP A 204 15.94 0.22 14.91
C ASP A 204 15.08 0.95 13.87
N TYR A 205 14.18 0.21 13.24
CA TYR A 205 13.28 0.77 12.23
C TYR A 205 12.28 1.77 12.82
N VAL A 206 11.94 1.67 14.11
CA VAL A 206 10.98 2.58 14.75
C VAL A 206 11.54 3.99 14.78
N SER A 207 12.79 4.15 15.22
CA SER A 207 13.47 5.46 15.20
C SER A 207 13.64 5.98 13.77
N ALA A 208 14.00 5.12 12.81
CA ALA A 208 14.14 5.50 11.41
C ALA A 208 12.79 5.97 10.79
N GLU A 209 11.69 5.28 11.08
CA GLU A 209 10.35 5.62 10.61
C GLU A 209 9.82 6.92 11.24
N ARG A 210 10.10 7.15 12.52
CA ARG A 210 9.77 8.42 13.20
C ARG A 210 10.59 9.60 12.63
N ASP A 211 11.90 9.43 12.45
CA ASP A 211 12.75 10.43 11.81
C ASP A 211 12.28 10.77 10.39
N TYR A 212 11.98 9.75 9.60
CA TYR A 212 11.41 9.92 8.26
C TYR A 212 10.13 10.76 8.32
N PHE A 213 9.19 10.41 9.22
CA PHE A 213 7.94 11.17 9.35
C PHE A 213 8.18 12.63 9.81
N HIS A 214 9.08 12.86 10.76
CA HIS A 214 9.40 14.20 11.24
C HIS A 214 9.94 15.10 10.13
N ARG A 215 10.81 14.56 9.26
CA ARG A 215 11.41 15.29 8.14
C ARG A 215 10.46 15.49 6.97
N THR A 216 9.69 14.47 6.63
CA THR A 216 8.90 14.45 5.40
C THR A 216 7.42 14.72 5.60
N ARG A 217 6.90 14.49 6.81
CA ARG A 217 5.45 14.49 7.10
C ARG A 217 4.65 13.48 6.26
N ILE A 218 5.31 12.43 5.76
CA ILE A 218 4.69 11.38 4.95
C ILE A 218 4.46 10.14 5.79
N PHE A 219 3.19 9.71 5.90
CA PHE A 219 2.83 8.36 6.30
C PHE A 219 2.41 7.60 5.03
N PRO A 220 3.22 6.66 4.52
CA PRO A 220 3.06 6.09 3.19
C PRO A 220 1.71 5.41 2.99
N ILE A 221 0.99 5.82 1.93
CA ILE A 221 -0.29 5.24 1.54
C ILE A 221 -0.03 3.96 0.76
N MET A 222 -0.63 2.84 1.21
CA MET A 222 -0.49 1.55 0.54
C MET A 222 -1.64 1.27 -0.42
N HIS A 223 -2.87 1.49 0.04
CA HIS A 223 -4.06 1.12 -0.71
C HIS A 223 -5.05 2.28 -0.79
N THR A 224 -5.87 2.24 -1.84
CA THR A 224 -7.04 3.10 -2.04
C THR A 224 -8.25 2.23 -2.31
N VAL A 225 -9.44 2.82 -2.44
CA VAL A 225 -10.66 2.12 -2.84
C VAL A 225 -11.00 2.51 -4.27
N VAL A 226 -11.23 1.52 -5.12
CA VAL A 226 -11.58 1.71 -6.53
C VAL A 226 -13.00 1.26 -6.81
N ILE A 227 -13.61 1.90 -7.80
CA ILE A 227 -14.92 1.61 -8.37
C ILE A 227 -14.70 1.22 -9.82
N ARG A 228 -15.39 0.21 -10.33
CA ARG A 228 -15.40 -0.07 -11.76
C ARG A 228 -15.85 1.15 -12.55
N ARG A 229 -15.14 1.47 -13.62
CA ARG A 229 -15.39 2.68 -14.40
C ARG A 229 -16.75 2.68 -15.10
N ASP A 230 -17.21 1.53 -15.57
CA ASP A 230 -18.54 1.39 -16.18
C ASP A 230 -19.66 1.69 -15.17
N LEU A 231 -19.52 1.18 -13.94
CA LEU A 231 -20.45 1.44 -12.86
C LEU A 231 -20.43 2.93 -12.44
N TYR A 232 -19.23 3.50 -12.30
CA TYR A 232 -19.09 4.93 -11.98
C TYR A 232 -19.71 5.81 -13.07
N ALA A 233 -19.49 5.48 -14.35
CA ALA A 233 -20.10 6.23 -15.46
C ALA A 233 -21.63 6.21 -15.43
N ALA A 234 -22.23 5.07 -15.04
CA ALA A 234 -23.68 4.93 -14.91
C ALA A 234 -24.25 5.61 -13.64
N HIS A 235 -23.46 5.65 -12.55
CA HIS A 235 -23.90 6.10 -11.23
C HIS A 235 -22.81 6.93 -10.52
N PRO A 236 -22.44 8.15 -10.97
CA PRO A 236 -21.33 8.92 -10.39
C PRO A 236 -21.48 9.21 -8.89
N TRP A 237 -22.72 9.36 -8.41
CA TRP A 237 -23.05 9.65 -7.02
C TRP A 237 -22.53 8.57 -6.01
N ILE A 238 -22.29 7.32 -6.47
CA ILE A 238 -21.79 6.23 -5.60
C ILE A 238 -20.40 6.54 -5.03
N ALA A 239 -19.58 7.29 -5.76
CA ALA A 239 -18.24 7.67 -5.29
C ALA A 239 -18.33 8.49 -4.01
N GLN A 240 -19.20 9.50 -3.99
CA GLN A 240 -19.41 10.35 -2.82
C GLN A 240 -20.06 9.57 -1.67
N ALA A 241 -21.07 8.73 -1.97
CA ALA A 241 -21.76 7.93 -0.94
C ALA A 241 -20.79 6.95 -0.26
N LEU A 242 -19.97 6.25 -1.02
CA LEU A 242 -18.94 5.35 -0.48
C LEU A 242 -17.88 6.12 0.31
N TYR A 243 -17.38 7.24 -0.22
CA TYR A 243 -16.35 8.03 0.46
C TYR A 243 -16.84 8.52 1.84
N LYS A 244 -18.05 9.07 1.94
CA LYS A 244 -18.68 9.45 3.22
C LYS A 244 -18.77 8.28 4.19
N ALA A 245 -19.17 7.10 3.69
CA ALA A 245 -19.30 5.90 4.51
C ALA A 245 -17.94 5.43 5.05
N PHE A 246 -16.86 5.46 4.24
CA PHE A 246 -15.51 5.17 4.72
C PHE A 246 -15.04 6.18 5.78
N VAL A 247 -15.32 7.47 5.60
CA VAL A 247 -14.99 8.52 6.59
C VAL A 247 -15.72 8.27 7.91
N ALA A 248 -17.04 7.99 7.85
CA ALA A 248 -17.84 7.68 9.03
C ALA A 248 -17.36 6.42 9.76
N ALA A 249 -17.03 5.35 9.01
CA ALA A 249 -16.53 4.12 9.60
C ALA A 249 -15.17 4.33 10.30
N LYS A 250 -14.25 5.10 9.68
CA LYS A 250 -12.99 5.51 10.30
C LYS A 250 -13.22 6.31 11.60
N ALA A 251 -14.16 7.25 11.58
CA ALA A 251 -14.46 8.06 12.76
C ALA A 251 -14.90 7.21 13.96
N LEU A 252 -15.73 6.18 13.72
CA LEU A 252 -16.11 5.22 14.78
C LEU A 252 -14.92 4.43 15.32
N ALA A 253 -13.98 4.03 14.48
CA ALA A 253 -12.76 3.37 14.93
C ALA A 253 -11.89 4.30 15.80
N CYS A 254 -11.72 5.57 15.39
CA CYS A 254 -10.99 6.56 16.19
C CYS A 254 -11.67 6.81 17.55
N GLN A 255 -13.00 6.87 17.61
CA GLN A 255 -13.74 6.97 18.87
C GLN A 255 -13.49 5.77 19.79
N MET A 256 -13.43 4.57 19.22
CA MET A 256 -13.13 3.34 19.98
C MET A 256 -11.75 3.40 20.64
N TYR A 257 -10.73 3.94 19.97
CA TYR A 257 -9.39 4.10 20.54
C TYR A 257 -9.30 5.14 21.67
N ASN A 258 -10.25 6.05 21.76
CA ASN A 258 -10.35 7.00 22.87
C ASN A 258 -11.08 6.41 24.11
N GLN A 259 -11.62 5.19 24.00
CA GLN A 259 -12.31 4.53 25.12
C GLN A 259 -11.27 3.90 26.08
N THR A 260 -11.14 4.49 27.27
CA THR A 260 -10.17 4.03 28.29
C THR A 260 -10.78 3.18 29.38
N ALA A 261 -12.12 3.19 29.55
CA ALA A 261 -12.80 2.37 30.55
C ALA A 261 -12.79 0.86 30.22
N ALA A 262 -12.72 0.53 28.91
CA ALA A 262 -12.60 -0.85 28.43
C ALA A 262 -11.76 -0.85 27.16
N MET A 263 -10.61 -1.54 27.20
CA MET A 263 -9.70 -1.59 26.05
C MET A 263 -10.34 -2.29 24.84
N PRO A 264 -10.36 -1.66 23.67
CA PRO A 264 -10.96 -2.22 22.47
C PRO A 264 -10.09 -3.27 21.78
N THR A 265 -8.82 -3.38 22.13
CA THR A 265 -7.84 -4.29 21.54
C THR A 265 -7.10 -5.06 22.62
N MET A 266 -6.51 -6.21 22.26
CA MET A 266 -5.68 -6.99 23.17
C MET A 266 -4.22 -6.49 23.26
N LEU A 267 -3.90 -5.33 22.66
CA LEU A 267 -2.57 -4.75 22.75
C LEU A 267 -2.41 -3.97 24.07
N PRO A 268 -1.54 -4.41 25.01
CA PRO A 268 -1.50 -3.91 26.39
C PRO A 268 -1.26 -2.40 26.51
N TRP A 269 -0.47 -1.81 25.64
CA TRP A 269 -0.14 -0.37 25.66
C TRP A 269 -0.88 0.44 24.61
N THR A 270 -2.10 0.03 24.22
CA THR A 270 -2.91 0.73 23.20
C THR A 270 -3.05 2.21 23.50
N THR A 271 -3.40 2.59 24.75
CA THR A 271 -3.54 3.99 25.15
C THR A 271 -2.26 4.79 24.92
N ALA A 272 -1.11 4.29 25.37
CA ALA A 272 0.17 4.96 25.16
C ALA A 272 0.51 5.09 23.65
N HIS A 273 0.23 4.07 22.85
CA HIS A 273 0.44 4.15 21.40
C HIS A 273 -0.48 5.17 20.72
N VAL A 274 -1.72 5.30 21.17
CA VAL A 274 -2.66 6.32 20.66
C VAL A 274 -2.19 7.72 21.03
N GLU A 275 -1.77 7.94 22.29
CA GLU A 275 -1.22 9.20 22.76
C GLU A 275 0.07 9.59 21.99
N ASP A 276 0.96 8.62 21.76
CA ASP A 276 2.15 8.79 20.93
C ASP A 276 1.79 9.17 19.49
N ALA A 277 0.85 8.47 18.87
CA ALA A 277 0.40 8.77 17.51
C ALA A 277 -0.18 10.20 17.40
N LYS A 278 -1.01 10.61 18.37
CA LYS A 278 -1.56 11.97 18.42
C LYS A 278 -0.46 13.02 18.59
N ARG A 279 0.48 12.80 19.49
CA ARG A 279 1.58 13.71 19.74
C ARG A 279 2.48 13.90 18.50
N GLU A 280 2.79 12.81 17.79
CA GLU A 280 3.70 12.81 16.65
C GLU A 280 3.03 13.29 15.36
N MET A 281 1.77 12.83 15.11
CA MET A 281 1.09 12.93 13.82
C MET A 281 -0.13 13.87 13.84
N GLY A 282 -0.61 14.26 15.02
CA GLY A 282 -1.82 15.07 15.20
C GLY A 282 -3.07 14.22 15.48
N GLU A 283 -4.20 14.88 15.70
CA GLU A 283 -5.47 14.23 16.09
C GLU A 283 -6.00 13.27 15.01
N ASP A 284 -5.85 13.61 13.72
CA ASP A 284 -6.15 12.69 12.61
C ASP A 284 -4.85 12.08 12.04
N TRP A 285 -4.31 11.06 12.72
CA TRP A 285 -3.12 10.33 12.27
C TRP A 285 -3.36 9.40 11.07
N TRP A 286 -4.60 9.30 10.61
CA TRP A 286 -4.99 8.49 9.44
C TRP A 286 -5.90 9.26 8.49
N PRO A 287 -5.45 10.37 7.92
CA PRO A 287 -6.31 11.25 7.15
C PRO A 287 -6.80 10.61 5.85
N TYR A 288 -8.10 10.75 5.56
CA TYR A 288 -8.69 10.51 4.25
C TYR A 288 -8.84 11.85 3.50
N GLY A 289 -9.11 11.79 2.21
CA GLY A 289 -9.26 12.97 1.35
C GLY A 289 -7.99 13.36 0.62
N LEU A 290 -8.16 14.16 -0.42
CA LEU A 290 -7.05 14.62 -1.27
C LEU A 290 -6.15 15.61 -0.54
N GLU A 291 -6.71 16.69 0.00
CA GLU A 291 -5.91 17.82 0.50
C GLU A 291 -4.93 17.43 1.63
N PRO A 292 -5.35 16.73 2.70
CA PRO A 292 -4.40 16.34 3.75
C PRO A 292 -3.36 15.31 3.29
N ASN A 293 -3.57 14.69 2.12
CA ASN A 293 -2.70 13.67 1.55
C ASN A 293 -1.95 14.11 0.29
N ARG A 294 -2.16 15.34 -0.16
CA ARG A 294 -1.60 15.88 -1.41
C ARG A 294 -0.09 15.66 -1.51
N HIS A 295 0.64 16.00 -0.48
CA HIS A 295 2.09 15.85 -0.44
C HIS A 295 2.55 14.38 -0.55
N ALA A 296 1.90 13.47 0.20
CA ALA A 296 2.21 12.04 0.14
C ALA A 296 1.87 11.43 -1.24
N LEU A 297 0.73 11.84 -1.82
CA LEU A 297 0.31 11.38 -3.15
C LEU A 297 1.23 11.92 -4.25
N ASP A 298 1.59 13.20 -4.23
CA ASP A 298 2.51 13.79 -5.22
C ASP A 298 3.89 13.12 -5.16
N THR A 299 4.41 12.87 -3.95
CA THR A 299 5.67 12.14 -3.74
C THR A 299 5.57 10.71 -4.28
N PHE A 300 4.48 10.00 -3.99
CA PHE A 300 4.27 8.66 -4.51
C PHE A 300 4.20 8.63 -6.05
N LEU A 301 3.49 9.59 -6.67
CA LEU A 301 3.36 9.68 -8.12
C LEU A 301 4.68 10.03 -8.81
N ARG A 302 5.52 10.82 -8.15
CA ARG A 302 6.91 11.05 -8.60
C ARG A 302 7.70 9.75 -8.57
N TYR A 303 7.70 9.02 -7.44
CA TYR A 303 8.38 7.72 -7.32
C TYR A 303 7.89 6.71 -8.36
N HIS A 304 6.58 6.66 -8.58
CA HIS A 304 5.98 5.75 -9.54
C HIS A 304 6.41 6.04 -10.99
N HIS A 305 6.59 7.32 -11.32
CA HIS A 305 7.09 7.74 -12.63
C HIS A 305 8.60 7.51 -12.78
N GLU A 306 9.41 7.91 -11.79
CA GLU A 306 10.87 7.74 -11.79
C GLU A 306 11.29 6.27 -11.83
N GLN A 307 10.44 5.38 -11.32
CA GLN A 307 10.64 3.92 -11.36
C GLN A 307 10.06 3.26 -12.62
N GLY A 308 9.67 4.05 -13.64
CA GLY A 308 9.21 3.56 -14.92
C GLY A 308 7.81 2.94 -14.95
N LEU A 309 7.04 3.04 -13.86
CA LEU A 309 5.71 2.42 -13.75
C LEU A 309 4.59 3.28 -14.33
N SER A 310 4.76 4.60 -14.39
CA SER A 310 3.86 5.53 -15.07
C SER A 310 4.54 6.14 -16.29
N LYS A 311 3.85 6.17 -17.43
CA LYS A 311 4.35 6.79 -18.67
C LYS A 311 4.58 8.30 -18.57
N ARG A 312 3.88 8.96 -17.63
CA ARG A 312 4.07 10.36 -17.26
C ARG A 312 3.84 10.57 -15.77
N ARG A 313 4.40 11.62 -15.22
CA ARG A 313 4.05 12.06 -13.86
C ARG A 313 2.61 12.56 -13.84
N ARG A 314 1.77 11.97 -12.99
CA ARG A 314 0.37 12.36 -12.80
C ARG A 314 0.25 13.37 -11.67
N GLN A 315 -0.85 14.11 -11.68
CA GLN A 315 -1.25 14.95 -10.55
C GLN A 315 -2.17 14.14 -9.62
N PRO A 316 -2.15 14.40 -8.30
CA PRO A 316 -2.99 13.69 -7.34
C PRO A 316 -4.49 13.71 -7.65
N GLU A 317 -5.01 14.80 -8.24
CA GLU A 317 -6.41 14.93 -8.63
C GLU A 317 -6.83 13.93 -9.71
N GLU A 318 -5.91 13.51 -10.56
CA GLU A 318 -6.20 12.57 -11.65
C GLU A 318 -6.51 11.15 -11.16
N LEU A 319 -6.23 10.87 -9.87
CA LEU A 319 -6.48 9.55 -9.28
C LEU A 319 -7.94 9.33 -8.90
N PHE A 320 -8.70 10.40 -8.60
CA PHE A 320 -9.95 10.25 -7.88
C PHE A 320 -11.17 10.75 -8.65
N ALA A 321 -12.33 10.23 -8.28
CA ALA A 321 -13.61 10.71 -8.77
C ALA A 321 -13.79 12.20 -8.42
N ALA A 322 -14.23 13.00 -9.39
CA ALA A 322 -14.29 14.46 -9.27
C ALA A 322 -15.15 14.92 -8.07
N GLU A 323 -16.23 14.21 -7.78
CA GLU A 323 -17.16 14.50 -6.68
C GLU A 323 -16.50 14.35 -5.29
N THR A 324 -15.38 13.65 -5.21
CA THR A 324 -14.67 13.38 -3.95
C THR A 324 -13.44 14.25 -3.70
N LEU A 325 -13.13 15.15 -4.64
CA LEU A 325 -11.94 16.02 -4.54
C LEU A 325 -12.13 17.16 -3.54
N GLN A 326 -13.37 17.61 -3.33
CA GLN A 326 -13.70 18.65 -2.37
C GLN A 326 -14.07 18.04 -1.03
N GLY A 327 -13.66 18.70 0.06
CA GLY A 327 -14.09 18.32 1.40
C GLY A 327 -15.59 18.48 1.56
N PHE A 328 -16.23 17.57 2.27
CA PHE A 328 -17.63 17.69 2.69
C PHE A 328 -17.71 17.84 4.21
N LYS A 329 -18.73 18.53 4.68
CA LYS A 329 -19.08 18.57 6.11
C LYS A 329 -19.84 17.29 6.45
N VAL A 330 -19.40 16.57 7.46
CA VAL A 330 -20.11 15.43 8.07
C VAL A 330 -21.07 15.97 9.11
#